data_cd4281af57862f7a5fb2c159fc2f370a
#
_entry.id   cd4281af57862f7a5fb2c159fc2f370a
#
_cell.length_a   1.000
_cell.length_b   1.000
_cell.length_c   1.000
_cell.angle_alpha   90.00
_cell.angle_beta   90.00
_cell.angle_gamma   90.00
#
_symmetry.space_group_name_H-M   'P 1'
#
loop_
_entity.id
_entity.type
_entity.pdbx_description
1 polymer ?
#
loop_
_entity_poly.entity_id
_entity_poly.type
_entity_poly.pdbx_seq_one_letter_code
_entity_poly.pdbx_strand_id
1 'polypeptide(L)'
;MQSRKCENGLNFFRKRTTILHFYTLPAVALVISFQTLLISCVEHRKFDDNTVIVHMLAEPKGLHPVNNNDGYQRMIQQCTQKKLMTLDLASGKLMPDALESAPIIQSDSLSYTCVLNKGMRWDNGKEVTAADAIFSIKALVCPGIEASDMKSIFANVESVDADPNNPYAFTLRMKKKYFDNANLLSYVVLLQRAFWDPNDLLGRYNFKQLADETITASFQKQEVAFLNAFNHPDKARVANQMDGLGPYKLETWNSGSEIILKKKVNWWGDASVLPQNQNNPERIIFKVIREMEPLILALKREEIDFTPELSAPALLRLQGKSGFNASYFSGITNSFSYTYMGMNMKPEAGRVPYFMNRQVRRAMALIMPVDEIIAVITKGKAYPISGFILPGQADYDPNQKQLQHDLEQAKSLLTDAGWTDTDGDNIRDKIIDGKRVPFSFSLSYMISPVTGELVQLIKNAYYSVGIEIKPEGLEFSAFYEQAYAHKFDAMLGAWSSSTQPEDPRQIWHSESWSNGGSNFVGFGNAYSDSLIEAANSELNPAKRKMLMHEIQHIVQDEQPYVFLFNATRKYALHKRFGNDTLYRERPHIWFGALNTDTK
;
A
#
# COMPACT_ATOMS: atom_id res chain seq x y z
N MET A 1 55.55 29.57 31.20
CA MET A 1 56.65 28.73 31.68
C MET A 1 57.05 27.85 30.52
N GLN A 2 58.09 28.27 29.88
CA GLN A 2 59.40 27.63 29.63
C GLN A 2 59.29 26.41 28.71
N SER A 3 59.64 26.54 27.42
CA SER A 3 60.99 26.71 26.77
C SER A 3 61.81 25.40 26.78
N ARG A 4 62.31 24.88 25.70
CA ARG A 4 63.45 25.25 24.84
C ARG A 4 63.60 24.15 23.79
N LYS A 5 63.80 24.39 22.49
CA LYS A 5 65.08 24.69 21.76
C LYS A 5 66.13 23.57 21.95
N CYS A 6 66.74 23.02 20.94
CA CYS A 6 67.65 23.49 19.89
C CYS A 6 68.02 22.26 19.05
N GLU A 7 68.16 22.30 17.77
CA GLU A 7 69.17 22.85 16.84
C GLU A 7 70.35 21.93 16.53
N ASN A 8 70.66 21.96 15.24
CA ASN A 8 71.99 21.75 14.57
C ASN A 8 72.36 20.30 14.23
N GLY A 9 72.88 20.04 13.09
CA GLY A 9 73.30 20.78 11.91
C GLY A 9 74.24 19.93 11.04
N LEU A 10 74.18 20.27 9.77
CA LEU A 10 75.28 20.38 8.83
C LEU A 10 76.22 19.22 8.45
N ASN A 11 76.13 18.92 7.12
CA ASN A 11 77.25 18.79 6.18
C ASN A 11 78.14 17.53 6.17
N PHE A 12 78.38 16.93 5.01
CA PHE A 12 79.35 17.27 3.98
C PHE A 12 79.47 16.21 2.87
N PHE A 13 79.41 16.69 1.62
CA PHE A 13 80.21 16.35 0.43
C PHE A 13 80.36 14.92 -0.17
N ARG A 14 79.91 14.84 -1.41
CA ARG A 14 80.67 14.52 -2.65
C ARG A 14 81.21 13.11 -2.87
N LYS A 15 80.76 12.45 -3.89
CA LYS A 15 81.40 12.25 -5.22
C LYS A 15 80.76 11.12 -6.00
N ARG A 16 80.23 11.43 -7.22
CA ARG A 16 80.63 10.87 -8.53
C ARG A 16 80.84 9.35 -8.57
N THR A 17 80.24 8.58 -9.43
CA THR A 17 80.18 8.55 -10.89
C THR A 17 79.36 7.30 -11.33
N THR A 18 78.53 7.48 -12.37
CA THR A 18 78.27 6.57 -13.51
C THR A 18 78.16 5.06 -13.23
N ILE A 19 76.97 4.50 -13.42
CA ILE A 19 76.72 3.38 -14.35
C ILE A 19 75.27 3.48 -14.82
N LEU A 20 75.13 3.75 -16.12
CA LEU A 20 73.92 3.67 -16.91
C LEU A 20 73.77 2.22 -17.39
N HIS A 21 72.54 1.81 -17.57
CA HIS A 21 72.04 0.59 -18.22
C HIS A 21 71.72 -0.62 -17.34
N PHE A 22 70.51 -1.06 -17.61
CA PHE A 22 69.84 -2.29 -17.23
C PHE A 22 68.81 -2.19 -16.08
N TYR A 23 67.69 -1.42 -16.26
CA TYR A 23 66.44 -1.71 -15.54
C TYR A 23 65.24 -1.13 -16.29
N THR A 24 64.99 -1.51 -17.55
CA THR A 24 63.76 -1.09 -18.26
C THR A 24 62.82 -2.25 -18.64
N LEU A 25 63.16 -3.51 -18.34
CA LEU A 25 62.27 -4.66 -18.65
C LEU A 25 61.37 -5.18 -17.52
N PRO A 26 61.65 -5.05 -16.22
CA PRO A 26 60.72 -5.57 -15.23
C PRO A 26 59.55 -4.61 -14.88
N ALA A 27 59.65 -3.32 -15.15
CA ALA A 27 58.58 -2.35 -14.83
C ALA A 27 57.36 -2.45 -15.77
N VAL A 28 57.58 -2.79 -17.05
CA VAL A 28 56.49 -2.96 -18.03
C VAL A 28 55.74 -4.27 -17.80
N ALA A 29 56.41 -5.33 -17.38
CA ALA A 29 55.78 -6.60 -17.03
C ALA A 29 54.92 -6.51 -15.76
N LEU A 30 55.30 -5.66 -14.78
CA LEU A 30 54.55 -5.44 -13.54
C LEU A 30 53.29 -4.57 -13.78
N VAL A 31 53.30 -3.63 -14.71
CA VAL A 31 52.15 -2.79 -15.06
C VAL A 31 51.12 -3.61 -15.88
N ILE A 32 51.56 -4.52 -16.74
CA ILE A 32 50.66 -5.39 -17.50
C ILE A 32 50.03 -6.46 -16.59
N SER A 33 50.74 -7.00 -15.59
CA SER A 33 50.16 -7.93 -14.61
C SER A 33 49.23 -7.25 -13.61
N PHE A 34 49.34 -5.94 -13.36
CA PHE A 34 48.40 -5.19 -12.53
C PHE A 34 47.13 -4.75 -13.29
N GLN A 35 47.20 -4.62 -14.61
CA GLN A 35 46.02 -4.34 -15.44
C GLN A 35 45.15 -5.59 -15.70
N THR A 36 45.70 -6.80 -15.62
CA THR A 36 44.93 -8.04 -15.74
C THR A 36 44.26 -8.44 -14.41
N LEU A 37 44.63 -7.88 -13.26
CA LEU A 37 44.00 -8.10 -11.96
C LEU A 37 42.79 -7.19 -11.69
N LEU A 38 42.49 -6.25 -12.61
CA LEU A 38 41.31 -5.37 -12.52
C LEU A 38 40.15 -5.82 -13.42
N ILE A 39 40.24 -6.99 -14.07
CA ILE A 39 39.03 -7.68 -14.52
C ILE A 39 38.43 -8.33 -13.26
N SER A 40 37.82 -7.49 -12.44
CA SER A 40 36.84 -7.94 -11.46
C SER A 40 35.80 -8.74 -12.23
N CYS A 41 35.93 -10.07 -12.22
CA CYS A 41 34.82 -10.93 -12.59
C CYS A 41 33.65 -10.46 -11.72
N VAL A 42 32.69 -9.79 -12.30
CA VAL A 42 31.38 -9.67 -11.70
C VAL A 42 30.91 -11.12 -11.64
N GLU A 43 31.01 -11.70 -10.47
CA GLU A 43 30.50 -13.04 -10.22
C GLU A 43 28.97 -12.95 -10.41
N HIS A 44 28.50 -13.33 -11.58
CA HIS A 44 27.08 -13.47 -11.83
C HIS A 44 26.54 -14.57 -10.92
N ARG A 45 25.38 -14.33 -10.34
CA ARG A 45 24.66 -15.33 -9.54
C ARG A 45 24.60 -16.65 -10.34
N LYS A 46 24.97 -17.76 -9.71
CA LYS A 46 24.68 -19.09 -10.24
C LYS A 46 23.21 -19.40 -9.94
N PHE A 47 22.43 -19.69 -10.98
CA PHE A 47 21.01 -20.03 -10.87
C PHE A 47 20.80 -21.53 -10.65
N ASP A 48 21.62 -22.16 -9.80
CA ASP A 48 21.61 -23.61 -9.58
C ASP A 48 20.51 -24.07 -8.60
N ASP A 49 19.82 -23.13 -7.95
CA ASP A 49 18.77 -23.42 -7.00
C ASP A 49 17.40 -22.89 -7.47
N ASN A 50 16.37 -23.61 -7.11
CA ASN A 50 14.98 -23.21 -7.34
C ASN A 50 14.54 -22.18 -6.26
N THR A 51 15.23 -21.04 -6.20
CA THR A 51 15.01 -19.97 -5.23
C THR A 51 14.55 -18.70 -5.93
N VAL A 52 13.53 -18.04 -5.39
CA VAL A 52 13.05 -16.72 -5.84
C VAL A 52 13.53 -15.65 -4.87
N ILE A 53 14.19 -14.60 -5.36
CA ILE A 53 14.63 -13.45 -4.56
C ILE A 53 13.78 -12.22 -4.91
N VAL A 54 12.99 -11.79 -3.92
CA VAL A 54 12.07 -10.66 -3.99
C VAL A 54 12.64 -9.47 -3.25
N HIS A 55 12.67 -8.31 -3.87
CA HIS A 55 13.11 -7.07 -3.24
C HIS A 55 12.02 -6.43 -2.38
N MET A 56 12.43 -5.89 -1.23
CA MET A 56 11.63 -5.01 -0.35
C MET A 56 12.45 -3.76 0.02
N LEU A 57 11.80 -2.60 0.14
CA LEU A 57 12.43 -1.36 0.63
C LEU A 57 12.67 -1.38 2.14
N ALA A 58 11.85 -2.11 2.89
CA ALA A 58 11.95 -2.23 4.34
C ALA A 58 11.45 -3.60 4.79
N GLU A 59 11.96 -4.09 5.91
CA GLU A 59 11.39 -5.27 6.56
C GLU A 59 10.07 -4.92 7.25
N PRO A 60 9.09 -5.84 7.31
CA PRO A 60 7.87 -5.64 8.09
C PRO A 60 8.18 -5.65 9.60
N LYS A 61 7.30 -5.05 10.39
CA LYS A 61 7.42 -5.08 11.86
C LYS A 61 7.34 -6.50 12.43
N GLY A 62 6.59 -7.37 11.79
CA GLY A 62 6.40 -8.77 12.16
C GLY A 62 5.53 -9.50 11.15
N LEU A 63 5.36 -10.81 11.33
CA LEU A 63 4.47 -11.67 10.53
C LEU A 63 3.32 -12.23 11.37
N HIS A 64 2.95 -11.56 12.46
CA HIS A 64 1.81 -11.98 13.27
C HIS A 64 0.53 -12.04 12.42
N PRO A 65 -0.20 -13.17 12.38
CA PRO A 65 -1.28 -13.36 11.40
C PRO A 65 -2.47 -12.42 11.59
N VAL A 66 -2.68 -11.90 12.79
CA VAL A 66 -3.81 -11.04 13.14
C VAL A 66 -3.47 -9.55 13.06
N ASN A 67 -2.26 -9.15 13.46
CA ASN A 67 -1.80 -7.77 13.35
C ASN A 67 -1.24 -7.53 11.94
N ASN A 68 -2.09 -7.14 11.00
CA ASN A 68 -1.80 -7.11 9.56
C ASN A 68 -2.02 -5.73 8.95
N ASN A 69 -1.12 -4.81 9.24
CA ASN A 69 -1.18 -3.42 8.77
C ASN A 69 -0.04 -2.99 7.83
N ASP A 70 0.85 -3.90 7.45
CA ASP A 70 2.01 -3.65 6.60
C ASP A 70 1.90 -4.36 5.24
N GLY A 71 2.23 -3.65 4.14
CA GLY A 71 2.17 -4.19 2.78
C GLY A 71 3.14 -5.34 2.54
N TYR A 72 4.35 -5.30 3.10
CA TYR A 72 5.34 -6.38 2.98
C TYR A 72 4.97 -7.58 3.85
N GLN A 73 4.40 -7.33 5.04
CA GLN A 73 3.83 -8.39 5.87
C GLN A 73 2.78 -9.19 5.10
N ARG A 74 1.79 -8.51 4.49
CA ARG A 74 0.75 -9.16 3.68
C ARG A 74 1.32 -9.95 2.50
N MET A 75 2.37 -9.42 1.85
CA MET A 75 3.06 -10.08 0.74
C MET A 75 3.71 -11.40 1.17
N ILE A 76 4.34 -11.44 2.34
CA ILE A 76 4.95 -12.66 2.90
C ILE A 76 3.88 -13.63 3.40
N GLN A 77 2.84 -13.13 4.05
CA GLN A 77 1.75 -13.94 4.58
C GLN A 77 0.94 -14.68 3.50
N GLN A 78 0.88 -14.15 2.27
CA GLN A 78 0.28 -14.90 1.15
C GLN A 78 0.99 -16.23 0.88
N CYS A 79 2.27 -16.36 1.22
CA CYS A 79 3.01 -17.61 1.06
C CYS A 79 2.84 -18.55 2.27
N THR A 80 2.63 -17.99 3.47
CA THR A 80 2.68 -18.75 4.73
C THR A 80 1.31 -19.00 5.35
N GLN A 81 0.29 -18.23 4.97
CA GLN A 81 -1.04 -18.27 5.58
C GLN A 81 -2.12 -18.61 4.54
N LYS A 82 -3.29 -19.01 5.03
CA LYS A 82 -4.52 -19.12 4.24
C LYS A 82 -5.62 -18.30 4.90
N LYS A 83 -6.42 -17.66 4.06
CA LYS A 83 -7.60 -16.91 4.46
C LYS A 83 -8.87 -17.70 4.14
N LEU A 84 -9.99 -17.32 4.69
CA LEU A 84 -11.28 -17.91 4.28
C LEU A 84 -11.56 -17.61 2.81
N MET A 85 -11.39 -16.36 2.39
CA MET A 85 -11.45 -15.91 1.00
C MET A 85 -10.22 -15.06 0.66
N THR A 86 -9.88 -14.97 -0.61
CA THR A 86 -8.77 -14.12 -1.11
C THR A 86 -9.16 -13.42 -2.39
N LEU A 87 -8.36 -12.46 -2.83
CA LEU A 87 -8.52 -11.85 -4.15
C LEU A 87 -7.82 -12.71 -5.21
N ASP A 88 -8.53 -13.03 -6.28
CA ASP A 88 -7.90 -13.47 -7.51
C ASP A 88 -7.15 -12.28 -8.14
N LEU A 89 -5.84 -12.38 -8.22
CA LEU A 89 -5.00 -11.28 -8.74
C LEU A 89 -5.31 -10.95 -10.21
N ALA A 90 -5.80 -11.92 -10.99
CA ALA A 90 -6.09 -11.73 -12.40
C ALA A 90 -7.40 -10.96 -12.63
N SER A 91 -8.48 -11.41 -11.99
CA SER A 91 -9.81 -10.80 -12.15
C SER A 91 -10.10 -9.70 -11.14
N GLY A 92 -9.33 -9.61 -10.04
CA GLY A 92 -9.61 -8.73 -8.92
C GLY A 92 -10.88 -9.09 -8.14
N LYS A 93 -11.44 -10.28 -8.35
CA LYS A 93 -12.65 -10.71 -7.65
C LYS A 93 -12.32 -11.51 -6.41
N LEU A 94 -13.22 -11.42 -5.44
CA LEU A 94 -13.16 -12.25 -4.25
C LEU A 94 -13.41 -13.72 -4.64
N MET A 95 -12.55 -14.62 -4.22
CA MET A 95 -12.64 -16.05 -4.47
C MET A 95 -12.35 -16.87 -3.22
N PRO A 96 -12.84 -18.11 -3.13
CA PRO A 96 -12.51 -19.03 -2.04
C PRO A 96 -10.98 -19.27 -1.95
N ASP A 97 -10.45 -19.34 -0.72
CA ASP A 97 -9.07 -19.75 -0.44
C ASP A 97 -9.08 -21.00 0.46
N ALA A 98 -9.57 -20.89 1.69
CA ALA A 98 -9.81 -22.03 2.57
C ALA A 98 -11.27 -22.53 2.52
N LEU A 99 -12.20 -21.76 1.98
CA LEU A 99 -13.57 -22.22 1.76
C LEU A 99 -13.65 -23.11 0.51
N GLU A 100 -14.58 -24.07 0.53
CA GLU A 100 -14.90 -24.94 -0.61
C GLU A 100 -15.55 -24.16 -1.77
N SER A 101 -16.37 -23.16 -1.42
CA SER A 101 -17.06 -22.28 -2.37
C SER A 101 -17.30 -20.89 -1.76
N ALA A 102 -17.80 -19.95 -2.55
CA ALA A 102 -18.30 -18.69 -2.02
C ALA A 102 -19.40 -18.95 -0.98
N PRO A 103 -19.53 -18.08 0.05
CA PRO A 103 -20.56 -18.24 1.08
C PRO A 103 -21.96 -18.31 0.50
N ILE A 104 -22.80 -19.19 1.03
CA ILE A 104 -24.22 -19.25 0.65
C ILE A 104 -24.96 -18.18 1.45
N ILE A 105 -25.48 -17.17 0.75
CA ILE A 105 -26.27 -16.11 1.35
C ILE A 105 -27.71 -16.61 1.47
N GLN A 106 -28.24 -16.66 2.68
CA GLN A 106 -29.59 -17.10 2.95
C GLN A 106 -30.64 -16.08 2.48
N SER A 107 -31.90 -16.48 2.43
CA SER A 107 -33.02 -15.64 1.93
C SER A 107 -33.22 -14.34 2.74
N ASP A 108 -32.78 -14.31 4.02
CA ASP A 108 -32.80 -13.09 4.85
C ASP A 108 -31.76 -12.05 4.42
N SER A 109 -30.81 -12.42 3.55
CA SER A 109 -29.66 -11.61 3.14
C SER A 109 -28.74 -11.17 4.29
N LEU A 110 -28.85 -11.80 5.46
CA LEU A 110 -28.08 -11.50 6.67
C LEU A 110 -27.22 -12.69 7.12
N SER A 111 -27.60 -13.91 6.74
CA SER A 111 -26.90 -15.14 7.14
C SER A 111 -26.05 -15.68 5.99
N TYR A 112 -24.75 -15.90 6.26
CA TYR A 112 -23.73 -16.35 5.34
C TYR A 112 -23.21 -17.71 5.79
N THR A 113 -23.62 -18.77 5.14
CA THR A 113 -23.15 -20.13 5.44
C THR A 113 -21.85 -20.41 4.68
N CYS A 114 -20.81 -20.75 5.41
CA CYS A 114 -19.45 -21.03 4.94
C CYS A 114 -19.12 -22.50 5.18
N VAL A 115 -18.46 -23.14 4.22
CA VAL A 115 -17.96 -24.52 4.33
C VAL A 115 -16.48 -24.53 3.99
N LEU A 116 -15.65 -25.08 4.87
CA LEU A 116 -14.21 -25.22 4.65
C LEU A 116 -13.89 -26.38 3.70
N ASN A 117 -12.82 -26.26 2.93
CA ASN A 117 -12.26 -27.36 2.14
C ASN A 117 -11.90 -28.53 3.06
N LYS A 118 -12.40 -29.72 2.72
CA LYS A 118 -12.04 -30.95 3.41
C LYS A 118 -10.62 -31.38 3.07
N GLY A 119 -9.93 -31.98 4.02
CA GLY A 119 -8.57 -32.50 3.83
C GLY A 119 -7.45 -31.48 4.08
N MET A 120 -7.78 -30.21 4.39
CA MET A 120 -6.77 -29.25 4.87
C MET A 120 -6.20 -29.72 6.21
N ARG A 121 -4.86 -29.63 6.35
CA ARG A 121 -4.15 -30.06 7.56
C ARG A 121 -3.11 -29.03 7.98
N TRP A 122 -3.04 -28.84 9.29
CA TRP A 122 -1.97 -28.11 9.94
C TRP A 122 -0.63 -28.85 9.87
N ASP A 123 0.47 -28.17 10.12
CA ASP A 123 1.83 -28.79 10.08
C ASP A 123 2.00 -29.96 11.07
N ASN A 124 1.20 -30.01 12.13
CA ASN A 124 1.17 -31.11 13.08
C ASN A 124 0.24 -32.28 12.66
N GLY A 125 -0.29 -32.25 11.44
CA GLY A 125 -1.18 -33.27 10.85
C GLY A 125 -2.64 -33.18 11.30
N LYS A 126 -3.01 -32.31 12.23
CA LYS A 126 -4.42 -32.12 12.65
C LYS A 126 -5.22 -31.49 11.51
N GLU A 127 -6.46 -31.95 11.39
CA GLU A 127 -7.41 -31.45 10.40
C GLU A 127 -7.90 -30.04 10.75
N VAL A 128 -8.13 -29.21 9.72
CA VAL A 128 -8.72 -27.87 9.87
C VAL A 128 -10.24 -28.01 9.91
N THR A 129 -10.86 -27.36 10.89
CA THR A 129 -12.30 -27.44 11.11
C THR A 129 -12.91 -26.05 11.30
N ALA A 130 -14.26 -25.98 11.31
CA ALA A 130 -15.00 -24.77 11.62
C ALA A 130 -14.64 -24.17 12.99
N ALA A 131 -14.18 -24.99 13.95
CA ALA A 131 -13.69 -24.49 15.23
C ALA A 131 -12.47 -23.57 15.10
N ASP A 132 -11.57 -23.86 14.14
CA ASP A 132 -10.41 -22.99 13.84
C ASP A 132 -10.89 -21.67 13.19
N ALA A 133 -11.85 -21.72 12.26
CA ALA A 133 -12.40 -20.53 11.62
C ALA A 133 -13.14 -19.62 12.61
N ILE A 134 -13.97 -20.21 13.47
CA ILE A 134 -14.71 -19.47 14.52
C ILE A 134 -13.74 -18.85 15.53
N PHE A 135 -12.71 -19.59 15.95
CA PHE A 135 -11.65 -19.07 16.81
C PHE A 135 -10.94 -17.87 16.12
N SER A 136 -10.58 -18.00 14.84
CA SER A 136 -9.92 -16.93 14.09
C SER A 136 -10.78 -15.66 14.06
N ILE A 137 -12.06 -15.78 13.77
CA ILE A 137 -13.00 -14.64 13.75
C ILE A 137 -13.14 -14.01 15.15
N LYS A 138 -13.27 -14.83 16.21
CA LYS A 138 -13.34 -14.36 17.60
C LYS A 138 -12.07 -13.61 18.01
N ALA A 139 -10.90 -14.09 17.60
CA ALA A 139 -9.61 -13.43 17.88
C ALA A 139 -9.54 -12.03 17.29
N LEU A 140 -10.12 -11.78 16.10
CA LEU A 140 -10.12 -10.46 15.45
C LEU A 140 -10.90 -9.39 16.23
N VAL A 141 -11.86 -9.77 17.05
CA VAL A 141 -12.70 -8.83 17.82
C VAL A 141 -12.42 -8.85 19.32
N CYS A 142 -11.62 -9.82 19.79
CA CYS A 142 -11.33 -9.98 21.23
C CYS A 142 -10.56 -8.77 21.77
N PRO A 143 -11.07 -8.09 22.81
CA PRO A 143 -10.34 -7.01 23.47
C PRO A 143 -9.03 -7.52 24.07
N GLY A 144 -7.95 -6.74 23.88
CA GLY A 144 -6.60 -7.09 24.32
C GLY A 144 -5.80 -7.93 23.31
N ILE A 145 -6.39 -8.42 22.22
CA ILE A 145 -5.65 -8.89 21.04
C ILE A 145 -5.35 -7.68 20.16
N GLU A 146 -4.09 -7.56 19.72
CA GLU A 146 -3.62 -6.48 18.86
C GLU A 146 -4.03 -6.75 17.39
N ALA A 147 -5.33 -6.69 17.11
CA ALA A 147 -5.93 -7.01 15.82
C ALA A 147 -6.09 -5.78 14.89
N SER A 148 -5.33 -4.69 15.13
CA SER A 148 -5.48 -3.44 14.38
C SER A 148 -6.94 -2.95 14.35
N ASP A 149 -7.44 -2.51 13.20
CA ASP A 149 -8.80 -1.94 13.06
C ASP A 149 -9.90 -3.00 12.82
N MET A 150 -9.60 -4.29 13.06
CA MET A 150 -10.51 -5.39 12.73
C MET A 150 -11.88 -5.28 13.43
N LYS A 151 -11.92 -4.74 14.64
CA LYS A 151 -13.20 -4.53 15.36
C LYS A 151 -14.17 -3.66 14.59
N SER A 152 -13.71 -2.57 13.98
CA SER A 152 -14.54 -1.70 13.16
C SER A 152 -15.04 -2.41 11.91
N ILE A 153 -14.17 -3.20 11.25
CA ILE A 153 -14.51 -4.02 10.07
C ILE A 153 -15.57 -5.06 10.42
N PHE A 154 -15.42 -5.75 11.56
CA PHE A 154 -16.36 -6.77 12.02
C PHE A 154 -17.55 -6.22 12.83
N ALA A 155 -17.70 -4.90 12.95
CA ALA A 155 -18.78 -4.27 13.72
C ALA A 155 -20.19 -4.67 13.25
N ASN A 156 -20.35 -5.00 11.94
CA ASN A 156 -21.62 -5.47 11.38
C ASN A 156 -21.93 -6.95 11.65
N VAL A 157 -21.01 -7.73 12.19
CA VAL A 157 -21.26 -9.14 12.56
C VAL A 157 -22.07 -9.21 13.86
N GLU A 158 -23.13 -10.00 13.87
CA GLU A 158 -23.96 -10.27 15.04
C GLU A 158 -23.51 -11.54 15.77
N SER A 159 -23.30 -12.63 15.02
CA SER A 159 -22.83 -13.90 15.57
C SER A 159 -22.00 -14.70 14.56
N VAL A 160 -21.25 -15.66 15.08
CA VAL A 160 -20.60 -16.72 14.32
C VAL A 160 -20.84 -18.04 15.03
N ASP A 161 -21.45 -19.01 14.34
CA ASP A 161 -21.96 -20.23 14.93
C ASP A 161 -21.55 -21.46 14.09
N ALA A 162 -21.12 -22.54 14.77
CA ALA A 162 -20.82 -23.81 14.12
C ALA A 162 -22.10 -24.52 13.68
N ASP A 163 -22.02 -25.27 12.56
CA ASP A 163 -23.06 -26.21 12.21
C ASP A 163 -22.90 -27.49 13.06
N PRO A 164 -23.91 -27.89 13.86
CA PRO A 164 -23.79 -29.07 14.73
C PRO A 164 -23.64 -30.39 13.96
N ASN A 165 -24.06 -30.43 12.69
CA ASN A 165 -24.06 -31.62 11.86
C ASN A 165 -22.87 -31.70 10.88
N ASN A 166 -22.13 -30.60 10.72
CA ASN A 166 -21.00 -30.52 9.79
C ASN A 166 -19.79 -29.83 10.44
N PRO A 167 -18.71 -30.54 10.80
CA PRO A 167 -17.55 -29.97 11.48
C PRO A 167 -16.76 -28.97 10.61
N TYR A 168 -17.06 -28.85 9.33
CA TYR A 168 -16.43 -27.91 8.39
C TYR A 168 -17.29 -26.67 8.12
N ALA A 169 -18.54 -26.67 8.57
CA ALA A 169 -19.48 -25.59 8.28
C ALA A 169 -19.70 -24.66 9.49
N PHE A 170 -19.85 -23.37 9.18
CA PHE A 170 -20.22 -22.34 10.14
C PHE A 170 -21.05 -21.25 9.46
N THR A 171 -21.80 -20.50 10.23
CA THR A 171 -22.62 -19.40 9.72
C THR A 171 -22.24 -18.09 10.41
N LEU A 172 -21.97 -17.04 9.59
CA LEU A 172 -21.91 -15.67 10.06
C LEU A 172 -23.28 -15.03 9.90
N ARG A 173 -23.77 -14.39 10.96
CA ARG A 173 -24.97 -13.56 10.92
C ARG A 173 -24.60 -12.10 10.99
N MET A 174 -25.15 -11.28 10.10
CA MET A 174 -24.92 -9.84 10.02
C MET A 174 -26.08 -9.07 10.68
N LYS A 175 -25.77 -7.92 11.29
CA LYS A 175 -26.77 -7.01 11.90
C LYS A 175 -27.60 -6.29 10.84
N LYS A 176 -26.99 -5.96 9.69
CA LYS A 176 -27.61 -5.22 8.58
C LYS A 176 -27.09 -5.66 7.23
N LYS A 177 -27.90 -5.44 6.18
CA LYS A 177 -27.47 -5.62 4.81
C LYS A 177 -26.38 -4.60 4.49
N TYR A 178 -25.31 -5.09 3.90
CA TYR A 178 -24.21 -4.27 3.43
C TYR A 178 -23.55 -5.00 2.25
N PHE A 179 -23.29 -4.27 1.16
CA PHE A 179 -22.83 -4.86 -0.10
C PHE A 179 -21.55 -5.68 0.05
N ASP A 180 -20.69 -5.30 0.99
CA ASP A 180 -19.36 -5.87 1.16
C ASP A 180 -19.26 -6.88 2.32
N ASN A 181 -20.38 -7.36 2.85
CA ASN A 181 -20.38 -8.33 3.95
C ASN A 181 -19.54 -9.59 3.66
N ALA A 182 -19.55 -10.10 2.42
CA ALA A 182 -18.76 -11.27 2.04
C ALA A 182 -17.24 -11.01 2.06
N ASN A 183 -16.81 -9.77 1.83
CA ASN A 183 -15.40 -9.41 1.84
C ASN A 183 -14.77 -9.49 3.24
N LEU A 184 -15.57 -9.45 4.31
CA LEU A 184 -15.07 -9.68 5.67
C LEU A 184 -14.25 -10.98 5.79
N LEU A 185 -14.63 -12.00 5.02
CA LEU A 185 -13.94 -13.29 5.00
C LEU A 185 -12.52 -13.21 4.41
N SER A 186 -12.20 -12.18 3.62
CA SER A 186 -10.85 -11.94 3.10
C SER A 186 -9.88 -11.36 4.13
N TYR A 187 -10.40 -10.88 5.25
CA TYR A 187 -9.57 -10.43 6.38
C TYR A 187 -9.27 -11.56 7.38
N VAL A 188 -10.02 -12.67 7.32
CA VAL A 188 -9.86 -13.79 8.26
C VAL A 188 -8.73 -14.70 7.80
N VAL A 189 -7.57 -14.58 8.44
CA VAL A 189 -6.50 -15.56 8.37
C VAL A 189 -6.86 -16.72 9.29
N LEU A 190 -6.78 -17.96 8.79
CA LEU A 190 -7.04 -19.13 9.61
C LEU A 190 -5.93 -19.36 10.64
N LEU A 191 -6.32 -19.51 11.89
CA LEU A 191 -5.47 -19.80 13.04
C LEU A 191 -5.77 -21.20 13.57
N GLN A 192 -4.76 -21.99 13.86
CA GLN A 192 -4.94 -23.27 14.55
C GLN A 192 -5.34 -23.02 16.00
N ARG A 193 -6.62 -23.24 16.35
CA ARG A 193 -7.14 -23.01 17.71
C ARG A 193 -6.28 -23.70 18.76
N ALA A 194 -5.94 -24.97 18.56
CA ALA A 194 -5.15 -25.75 19.51
C ALA A 194 -3.70 -25.25 19.70
N PHE A 195 -3.15 -24.47 18.77
CA PHE A 195 -1.82 -23.86 18.88
C PHE A 195 -1.87 -22.51 19.60
N TRP A 196 -2.87 -21.69 19.23
CA TRP A 196 -2.99 -20.32 19.74
C TRP A 196 -3.72 -20.25 21.09
N ASP A 197 -4.72 -21.11 21.29
CA ASP A 197 -5.54 -21.19 22.52
C ASP A 197 -5.72 -22.65 22.95
N PRO A 198 -4.66 -23.31 23.47
CA PRO A 198 -4.68 -24.71 23.84
C PRO A 198 -5.66 -25.04 24.97
N ASN A 199 -6.09 -24.05 25.74
CA ASN A 199 -7.03 -24.19 26.87
C ASN A 199 -8.46 -23.79 26.50
N ASP A 200 -8.71 -23.46 25.21
CA ASP A 200 -10.02 -23.05 24.68
C ASP A 200 -10.68 -21.92 25.49
N LEU A 201 -9.89 -20.92 25.84
CA LEU A 201 -10.35 -19.81 26.68
C LEU A 201 -11.36 -18.93 25.93
N LEU A 202 -11.10 -18.62 24.63
CA LEU A 202 -12.06 -17.88 23.80
C LEU A 202 -13.31 -18.71 23.44
N GLY A 203 -13.25 -20.04 23.57
CA GLY A 203 -14.41 -20.92 23.44
C GLY A 203 -15.51 -20.68 24.48
N ARG A 204 -15.14 -20.15 25.65
CA ARG A 204 -16.08 -19.84 26.78
C ARG A 204 -16.97 -18.65 26.48
N TYR A 205 -16.64 -17.81 25.52
CA TYR A 205 -17.34 -16.58 25.16
C TYR A 205 -18.00 -16.73 23.79
N ASN A 206 -19.20 -16.20 23.61
CA ASN A 206 -19.77 -16.05 22.28
C ASN A 206 -19.16 -14.82 21.57
N PHE A 207 -19.41 -14.69 20.26
CA PHE A 207 -18.88 -13.59 19.46
C PHE A 207 -19.29 -12.20 20.01
N LYS A 208 -20.55 -12.03 20.37
CA LYS A 208 -21.09 -10.75 20.86
C LYS A 208 -20.42 -10.31 22.18
N GLN A 209 -20.13 -11.26 23.07
CA GLN A 209 -19.41 -10.97 24.31
C GLN A 209 -17.99 -10.48 24.02
N LEU A 210 -17.26 -11.12 23.09
CA LEU A 210 -15.90 -10.72 22.74
C LEU A 210 -15.85 -9.43 21.91
N ALA A 211 -16.92 -9.05 21.24
CA ALA A 211 -17.02 -7.77 20.53
C ALA A 211 -17.26 -6.57 21.47
N ASP A 212 -17.59 -6.82 22.75
CA ASP A 212 -17.81 -5.81 23.77
C ASP A 212 -16.51 -5.52 24.52
N GLU A 213 -16.03 -4.27 24.45
CA GLU A 213 -14.81 -3.82 25.14
C GLU A 213 -14.87 -4.03 26.67
N THR A 214 -16.06 -3.97 27.25
CA THR A 214 -16.26 -4.09 28.72
C THR A 214 -15.99 -5.49 29.24
N ILE A 215 -15.96 -6.52 28.37
CA ILE A 215 -15.69 -7.91 28.75
C ILE A 215 -14.35 -8.09 29.44
N THR A 216 -13.36 -7.22 29.14
CA THR A 216 -12.03 -7.27 29.77
C THR A 216 -12.08 -7.18 31.29
N ALA A 217 -13.08 -6.49 31.85
CA ALA A 217 -13.27 -6.40 33.29
C ALA A 217 -13.62 -7.76 33.94
N SER A 218 -14.12 -8.72 33.15
CA SER A 218 -14.43 -10.08 33.58
C SER A 218 -13.30 -11.08 33.38
N PHE A 219 -12.24 -10.71 32.66
CA PHE A 219 -11.13 -11.61 32.36
C PHE A 219 -10.37 -11.98 33.62
N GLN A 220 -10.16 -13.27 33.80
CA GLN A 220 -9.40 -13.84 34.90
C GLN A 220 -7.91 -13.92 34.53
N LYS A 221 -7.11 -14.35 35.48
CA LYS A 221 -5.66 -14.51 35.29
C LYS A 221 -5.27 -15.36 34.07
N GLN A 222 -6.09 -16.35 33.72
CA GLN A 222 -5.84 -17.23 32.56
C GLN A 222 -6.06 -16.52 31.24
N GLU A 223 -7.11 -15.72 31.09
CA GLU A 223 -7.38 -14.92 29.90
C GLU A 223 -6.31 -13.85 29.70
N VAL A 224 -5.89 -13.18 30.77
CA VAL A 224 -4.78 -12.20 30.70
C VAL A 224 -3.46 -12.88 30.28
N ALA A 225 -3.15 -14.06 30.83
CA ALA A 225 -1.98 -14.82 30.42
C ALA A 225 -2.03 -15.26 28.94
N PHE A 226 -3.21 -15.65 28.49
CA PHE A 226 -3.45 -15.96 27.08
C PHE A 226 -3.21 -14.75 26.18
N LEU A 227 -3.77 -13.58 26.48
CA LEU A 227 -3.58 -12.36 25.71
C LEU A 227 -2.09 -11.98 25.59
N ASN A 228 -1.33 -12.07 26.70
CA ASN A 228 0.10 -11.82 26.71
C ASN A 228 0.88 -12.82 25.84
N ALA A 229 0.48 -14.10 25.87
CA ALA A 229 1.10 -15.13 25.04
C ALA A 229 0.74 -14.99 23.57
N PHE A 230 -0.50 -14.59 23.25
CA PHE A 230 -0.99 -14.38 21.90
C PHE A 230 -0.27 -13.20 21.22
N ASN A 231 -0.13 -12.07 21.92
CA ASN A 231 0.54 -10.86 21.41
C ASN A 231 2.07 -10.89 21.53
N HIS A 232 2.66 -12.00 22.02
CA HIS A 232 4.09 -12.04 22.26
C HIS A 232 4.88 -11.81 20.95
N PRO A 233 5.91 -10.93 20.93
CA PRO A 233 6.66 -10.59 19.72
C PRO A 233 7.25 -11.80 18.98
N ASP A 234 7.61 -12.87 19.70
CA ASP A 234 8.14 -14.09 19.09
C ASP A 234 7.13 -14.78 18.15
N LYS A 235 5.82 -14.62 18.41
CA LYS A 235 4.74 -15.08 17.53
C LYS A 235 4.74 -14.42 16.15
N ALA A 236 5.50 -13.33 16.01
CA ALA A 236 5.60 -12.56 14.79
C ALA A 236 6.96 -12.71 14.08
N ARG A 237 7.99 -13.27 14.72
CA ARG A 237 9.37 -13.27 14.19
C ARG A 237 10.12 -14.59 14.34
N VAL A 238 9.73 -15.47 15.23
CA VAL A 238 10.45 -16.71 15.52
C VAL A 238 9.78 -17.89 14.83
N ALA A 239 10.51 -18.57 13.95
CA ALA A 239 9.97 -19.59 13.05
C ALA A 239 9.17 -20.72 13.77
N ASN A 240 9.66 -21.23 14.91
CA ASN A 240 8.99 -22.29 15.68
C ASN A 240 7.84 -21.77 16.56
N GLN A 241 7.64 -20.46 16.65
CA GLN A 241 6.53 -19.80 17.35
C GLN A 241 5.40 -19.36 16.41
N MET A 242 5.57 -19.65 15.12
CA MET A 242 4.61 -19.30 14.08
C MET A 242 3.99 -20.57 13.52
N ASP A 243 2.69 -20.50 13.28
CA ASP A 243 1.92 -21.53 12.59
C ASP A 243 1.26 -20.92 11.35
N GLY A 244 1.05 -21.70 10.33
CA GLY A 244 0.42 -21.21 9.10
C GLY A 244 -0.03 -22.34 8.19
N LEU A 245 -1.10 -22.11 7.46
CA LEU A 245 -1.73 -23.09 6.58
C LEU A 245 -1.25 -22.99 5.12
N GLY A 246 -0.42 -21.99 4.79
CA GLY A 246 0.13 -21.80 3.45
C GLY A 246 1.24 -22.79 3.07
N PRO A 247 1.66 -22.79 1.78
CA PRO A 247 2.65 -23.75 1.24
C PRO A 247 4.08 -23.53 1.73
N TYR A 248 4.39 -22.38 2.30
CA TYR A 248 5.71 -22.07 2.83
C TYR A 248 5.66 -21.82 4.33
N LYS A 249 6.82 -21.96 4.99
CA LYS A 249 7.03 -21.57 6.38
C LYS A 249 8.28 -20.71 6.53
N LEU A 250 8.33 -19.90 7.55
CA LEU A 250 9.53 -19.12 7.89
C LEU A 250 10.68 -20.07 8.21
N GLU A 251 11.80 -19.94 7.51
CA GLU A 251 13.05 -20.65 7.78
C GLU A 251 13.96 -19.79 8.64
N THR A 252 14.20 -18.53 8.22
CA THR A 252 15.12 -17.61 8.90
C THR A 252 14.66 -16.17 8.71
N TRP A 253 14.85 -15.36 9.74
CA TRP A 253 14.70 -13.91 9.68
C TRP A 253 16.00 -13.23 10.12
N ASN A 254 16.74 -12.70 9.15
CA ASN A 254 17.95 -11.90 9.37
C ASN A 254 17.57 -10.42 9.35
N SER A 255 17.32 -9.82 10.52
CA SER A 255 16.78 -8.46 10.64
C SER A 255 17.64 -7.44 9.88
N GLY A 256 16.97 -6.58 9.12
CA GLY A 256 17.59 -5.56 8.27
C GLY A 256 18.23 -6.08 6.98
N SER A 257 18.22 -7.39 6.73
CA SER A 257 18.85 -8.03 5.56
C SER A 257 17.83 -8.82 4.72
N GLU A 258 17.26 -9.89 5.29
CA GLU A 258 16.40 -10.79 4.52
C GLU A 258 15.48 -11.63 5.39
N ILE A 259 14.39 -12.10 4.79
CA ILE A 259 13.46 -13.07 5.36
C ILE A 259 13.39 -14.26 4.39
N ILE A 260 13.68 -15.46 4.88
CA ILE A 260 13.75 -16.68 4.07
C ILE A 260 12.57 -17.57 4.41
N LEU A 261 11.78 -17.90 3.40
CA LEU A 261 10.72 -18.90 3.46
C LEU A 261 11.19 -20.17 2.79
N LYS A 262 10.83 -21.31 3.39
CA LYS A 262 11.07 -22.65 2.86
C LYS A 262 9.76 -23.35 2.53
N LYS A 263 9.73 -24.03 1.40
CA LYS A 263 8.63 -24.89 0.98
C LYS A 263 8.36 -25.98 2.02
N LYS A 264 7.10 -26.25 2.30
CA LYS A 264 6.68 -27.37 3.15
C LYS A 264 6.73 -28.69 2.36
N VAL A 265 7.12 -29.75 3.01
CA VAL A 265 7.11 -31.10 2.44
C VAL A 265 5.75 -31.74 2.68
N ASN A 266 5.16 -32.37 1.65
CA ASN A 266 3.85 -33.02 1.71
C ASN A 266 2.75 -32.08 2.21
N TRP A 267 2.74 -30.84 1.69
CA TRP A 267 1.71 -29.88 2.04
C TRP A 267 0.34 -30.33 1.49
N TRP A 268 -0.71 -30.14 2.25
CA TRP A 268 -2.06 -30.61 1.91
C TRP A 268 -2.57 -30.10 0.53
N GLY A 269 -2.08 -28.97 0.06
CA GLY A 269 -2.48 -28.33 -1.20
C GLY A 269 -1.57 -28.63 -2.39
N ASP A 270 -0.60 -29.55 -2.30
CA ASP A 270 0.37 -29.84 -3.37
C ASP A 270 -0.28 -30.28 -4.69
N ALA A 271 -1.47 -30.88 -4.64
CA ALA A 271 -2.23 -31.28 -5.83
C ALA A 271 -3.09 -30.14 -6.43
N SER A 272 -3.11 -28.96 -5.83
CA SER A 272 -3.92 -27.85 -6.29
C SER A 272 -3.34 -27.21 -7.54
N VAL A 273 -4.21 -26.90 -8.50
CA VAL A 273 -3.86 -26.18 -9.74
C VAL A 273 -4.04 -24.66 -9.60
N LEU A 274 -4.58 -24.19 -8.48
CA LEU A 274 -4.85 -22.77 -8.26
C LEU A 274 -3.54 -21.99 -8.06
N PRO A 275 -3.34 -20.83 -8.70
CA PRO A 275 -2.09 -20.07 -8.65
C PRO A 275 -1.63 -19.73 -7.22
N GLN A 276 -2.57 -19.39 -6.30
CA GLN A 276 -2.27 -19.09 -4.91
C GLN A 276 -1.84 -20.30 -4.07
N ASN A 277 -1.99 -21.52 -4.62
CA ASN A 277 -1.59 -22.78 -3.99
C ASN A 277 -0.33 -23.38 -4.64
N GLN A 278 0.18 -22.80 -5.73
CA GLN A 278 1.42 -23.27 -6.32
C GLN A 278 2.61 -23.04 -5.38
N ASN A 279 3.57 -23.97 -5.40
CA ASN A 279 4.75 -23.94 -4.54
C ASN A 279 5.99 -24.46 -5.28
N ASN A 280 6.21 -23.97 -6.51
CA ASN A 280 7.31 -24.39 -7.36
C ASN A 280 8.70 -24.11 -6.73
N PRO A 281 9.00 -22.88 -6.23
CA PRO A 281 10.29 -22.59 -5.61
C PRO A 281 10.50 -23.37 -4.30
N GLU A 282 11.73 -23.85 -4.08
CA GLU A 282 12.14 -24.45 -2.80
C GLU A 282 12.29 -23.41 -1.70
N ARG A 283 12.69 -22.18 -2.07
CA ARG A 283 12.82 -21.03 -1.18
C ARG A 283 12.31 -19.76 -1.83
N ILE A 284 11.73 -18.89 -1.02
CA ILE A 284 11.44 -17.49 -1.37
C ILE A 284 12.20 -16.62 -0.40
N ILE A 285 13.10 -15.77 -0.90
CA ILE A 285 13.93 -14.86 -0.11
C ILE A 285 13.42 -13.45 -0.35
N PHE A 286 12.98 -12.78 0.71
CA PHE A 286 12.60 -11.37 0.70
C PHE A 286 13.79 -10.55 1.17
N LYS A 287 14.52 -9.93 0.22
CA LYS A 287 15.76 -9.19 0.46
C LYS A 287 15.48 -7.70 0.67
N VAL A 288 15.99 -7.13 1.74
CA VAL A 288 15.82 -5.70 2.07
C VAL A 288 16.92 -4.87 1.44
N ILE A 289 16.56 -3.98 0.53
CA ILE A 289 17.46 -2.97 -0.06
C ILE A 289 16.74 -1.63 -0.02
N ARG A 290 17.16 -0.74 0.87
CA ARG A 290 16.45 0.52 1.16
C ARG A 290 16.65 1.58 0.07
N GLU A 291 17.85 1.61 -0.50
CA GLU A 291 18.26 2.68 -1.40
C GLU A 291 18.22 2.24 -2.88
N MET A 292 17.89 3.18 -3.75
CA MET A 292 17.69 2.90 -5.18
C MET A 292 18.99 2.51 -5.91
N GLU A 293 20.14 3.14 -5.57
CA GLU A 293 21.40 2.83 -6.25
C GLU A 293 21.92 1.42 -5.93
N PRO A 294 21.92 0.94 -4.68
CA PRO A 294 22.18 -0.46 -4.37
C PRO A 294 21.23 -1.43 -5.08
N LEU A 295 19.93 -1.09 -5.17
CA LEU A 295 18.96 -1.92 -5.90
C LEU A 295 19.32 -2.03 -7.39
N ILE A 296 19.66 -0.90 -8.03
CA ILE A 296 20.08 -0.89 -9.44
C ILE A 296 21.34 -1.74 -9.65
N LEU A 297 22.29 -1.71 -8.69
CA LEU A 297 23.48 -2.55 -8.75
C LEU A 297 23.14 -4.03 -8.60
N ALA A 298 22.28 -4.38 -7.65
CA ALA A 298 21.81 -5.75 -7.44
C ALA A 298 21.07 -6.30 -8.68
N LEU A 299 20.23 -5.49 -9.33
CA LEU A 299 19.59 -5.87 -10.59
C LEU A 299 20.60 -6.10 -11.72
N LYS A 300 21.63 -5.26 -11.85
CA LYS A 300 22.69 -5.45 -12.84
C LYS A 300 23.54 -6.70 -12.61
N ARG A 301 23.62 -7.18 -11.37
CA ARG A 301 24.29 -8.42 -10.97
C ARG A 301 23.36 -9.62 -10.94
N GLU A 302 22.09 -9.43 -11.33
CA GLU A 302 21.05 -10.45 -11.31
C GLU A 302 20.83 -11.08 -9.91
N GLU A 303 21.10 -10.30 -8.83
CA GLU A 303 20.92 -10.72 -7.45
C GLU A 303 19.46 -10.64 -6.96
N ILE A 304 18.58 -10.00 -7.73
CA ILE A 304 17.14 -9.83 -7.44
C ILE A 304 16.34 -10.38 -8.61
N ASP A 305 15.39 -11.24 -8.33
CA ASP A 305 14.50 -11.79 -9.36
C ASP A 305 13.28 -10.91 -9.63
N PHE A 306 12.71 -10.32 -8.57
CA PHE A 306 11.53 -9.46 -8.70
C PHE A 306 11.61 -8.23 -7.82
N THR A 307 11.26 -7.08 -8.40
CA THR A 307 11.00 -5.84 -7.67
C THR A 307 9.83 -5.06 -8.27
N PRO A 308 8.85 -4.63 -7.46
CA PRO A 308 7.79 -3.70 -7.88
C PRO A 308 8.09 -2.24 -7.48
N GLU A 309 9.30 -1.93 -6.98
CA GLU A 309 9.61 -0.69 -6.26
C GLU A 309 10.62 0.22 -7.00
N LEU A 310 10.72 0.10 -8.34
CA LEU A 310 11.57 1.00 -9.12
C LEU A 310 10.97 2.41 -9.20
N SER A 311 11.82 3.42 -9.11
CA SER A 311 11.45 4.78 -9.50
C SER A 311 11.40 4.93 -11.04
N ALA A 312 10.67 5.94 -11.55
CA ALA A 312 10.61 6.17 -12.99
C ALA A 312 12.00 6.48 -13.60
N PRO A 313 12.85 7.33 -13.00
CA PRO A 313 14.22 7.53 -13.49
C PRO A 313 15.06 6.25 -13.46
N ALA A 314 14.94 5.42 -12.41
CA ALA A 314 15.67 4.16 -12.31
C ALA A 314 15.25 3.17 -13.40
N LEU A 315 13.94 3.01 -13.63
CA LEU A 315 13.43 2.17 -14.71
C LEU A 315 13.97 2.60 -16.07
N LEU A 316 13.87 3.89 -16.40
CA LEU A 316 14.36 4.43 -17.69
C LEU A 316 15.87 4.23 -17.86
N ARG A 317 16.65 4.45 -16.78
CA ARG A 317 18.11 4.22 -16.79
C ARG A 317 18.47 2.75 -17.01
N LEU A 318 17.74 1.82 -16.41
CA LEU A 318 17.93 0.38 -16.59
C LEU A 318 17.53 -0.07 -17.99
N GLN A 319 16.37 0.37 -18.49
CA GLN A 319 15.89 0.05 -19.84
C GLN A 319 16.84 0.56 -20.95
N GLY A 320 17.63 1.59 -20.69
CA GLY A 320 18.70 2.04 -21.58
C GLY A 320 19.93 1.11 -21.66
N LYS A 321 19.92 -0.04 -20.95
CA LYS A 321 21.04 -0.99 -20.91
C LYS A 321 20.65 -2.33 -21.53
N SER A 322 21.36 -2.74 -22.60
CA SER A 322 21.08 -3.99 -23.32
C SER A 322 21.18 -5.23 -22.43
N GLY A 323 22.17 -5.30 -21.53
CA GLY A 323 22.32 -6.41 -20.58
C GLY A 323 21.12 -6.56 -19.66
N PHE A 324 20.59 -5.44 -19.11
CA PHE A 324 19.39 -5.49 -18.28
C PHE A 324 18.17 -5.99 -19.07
N ASN A 325 17.96 -5.49 -20.29
CA ASN A 325 16.85 -5.92 -21.14
C ASN A 325 16.97 -7.38 -21.61
N ALA A 326 18.20 -7.92 -21.66
CA ALA A 326 18.40 -9.34 -21.92
C ALA A 326 17.91 -10.22 -20.76
N SER A 327 18.15 -9.79 -19.52
CA SER A 327 17.86 -10.58 -18.30
C SER A 327 16.49 -10.30 -17.69
N TYR A 328 15.87 -9.14 -17.92
CA TYR A 328 14.62 -8.75 -17.24
C TYR A 328 13.49 -8.36 -18.19
N PHE A 329 12.30 -8.79 -17.87
CA PHE A 329 11.07 -8.09 -18.22
C PHE A 329 10.94 -6.87 -17.29
N SER A 330 10.64 -5.70 -17.85
CA SER A 330 10.46 -4.50 -17.06
C SER A 330 9.45 -3.56 -17.68
N GLY A 331 8.71 -2.86 -16.84
CA GLY A 331 7.65 -1.98 -17.32
C GLY A 331 6.93 -1.26 -16.19
N ILE A 332 5.70 -0.87 -16.51
CA ILE A 332 4.78 -0.27 -15.55
C ILE A 332 3.53 -1.14 -15.42
N THR A 333 2.96 -1.18 -14.23
CA THR A 333 1.60 -1.68 -14.02
C THR A 333 0.77 -0.60 -13.31
N ASN A 334 -0.51 -0.50 -13.63
CA ASN A 334 -1.40 0.42 -12.96
C ASN A 334 -1.52 0.04 -11.48
N SER A 335 -1.64 1.04 -10.64
CA SER A 335 -2.04 0.86 -9.25
C SER A 335 -3.46 1.39 -9.06
N PHE A 336 -4.07 1.10 -7.91
CA PHE A 336 -5.32 1.73 -7.51
C PHE A 336 -5.06 2.87 -6.52
N SER A 337 -4.01 3.66 -6.79
CA SER A 337 -3.65 4.84 -5.99
C SER A 337 -3.76 6.09 -6.83
N TYR A 338 -4.32 7.15 -6.26
CA TYR A 338 -4.40 8.43 -6.93
C TYR A 338 -3.94 9.58 -6.05
N THR A 339 -3.42 10.62 -6.70
CA THR A 339 -2.99 11.87 -6.08
C THR A 339 -4.03 12.96 -6.34
N TYR A 340 -4.30 13.78 -5.34
CA TYR A 340 -5.28 14.85 -5.41
C TYR A 340 -4.86 16.07 -4.57
N MET A 341 -5.41 17.24 -4.90
CA MET A 341 -5.43 18.42 -4.03
C MET A 341 -6.83 18.58 -3.46
N GLY A 342 -6.97 18.36 -2.15
CA GLY A 342 -8.23 18.53 -1.42
C GLY A 342 -8.39 19.96 -0.95
N MET A 343 -9.60 20.52 -1.08
CA MET A 343 -9.94 21.92 -0.75
C MET A 343 -10.90 21.96 0.44
N ASN A 344 -10.55 22.65 1.51
CA ASN A 344 -11.40 22.76 2.68
C ASN A 344 -12.66 23.60 2.37
N MET A 345 -13.80 22.92 2.30
CA MET A 345 -15.10 23.53 2.00
C MET A 345 -15.81 24.10 3.23
N LYS A 346 -15.34 23.72 4.44
CA LYS A 346 -15.93 24.11 5.73
C LYS A 346 -14.82 24.60 6.68
N PRO A 347 -14.12 25.70 6.36
CA PRO A 347 -13.07 26.21 7.23
C PRO A 347 -13.63 26.61 8.60
N GLU A 348 -12.84 26.41 9.66
CA GLU A 348 -13.19 26.88 11.00
C GLU A 348 -13.30 28.40 11.07
N ALA A 349 -14.01 28.91 12.09
CA ALA A 349 -14.21 30.34 12.29
C ALA A 349 -12.87 31.09 12.36
N GLY A 350 -12.76 32.17 11.62
CA GLY A 350 -11.56 33.00 11.53
C GLY A 350 -10.61 32.65 10.38
N ARG A 351 -10.81 31.52 9.69
CA ARG A 351 -10.13 31.24 8.43
C ARG A 351 -10.86 31.81 7.24
N VAL A 352 -10.11 32.20 6.23
CA VAL A 352 -10.67 32.70 4.97
C VAL A 352 -11.38 31.58 4.22
N PRO A 353 -12.65 31.74 3.81
CA PRO A 353 -13.42 30.68 3.16
C PRO A 353 -13.15 30.60 1.64
N TYR A 354 -11.91 30.41 1.25
CA TYR A 354 -11.48 30.37 -0.17
C TYR A 354 -12.32 29.41 -1.01
N PHE A 355 -12.58 28.21 -0.48
CA PHE A 355 -13.12 27.09 -1.25
C PHE A 355 -14.58 26.73 -0.93
N MET A 356 -15.33 27.56 -0.25
CA MET A 356 -16.78 27.36 -0.07
C MET A 356 -17.56 27.52 -1.39
N ASN A 357 -17.11 28.41 -2.28
CA ASN A 357 -17.75 28.62 -3.56
C ASN A 357 -17.33 27.54 -4.57
N ARG A 358 -18.32 26.83 -5.14
CA ARG A 358 -18.13 25.78 -6.16
C ARG A 358 -17.41 26.29 -7.42
N GLN A 359 -17.72 27.53 -7.89
CA GLN A 359 -17.05 28.12 -9.06
C GLN A 359 -15.54 28.27 -8.83
N VAL A 360 -15.15 28.69 -7.60
CA VAL A 360 -13.74 28.76 -7.23
C VAL A 360 -13.09 27.38 -7.28
N ARG A 361 -13.71 26.34 -6.69
CA ARG A 361 -13.16 24.99 -6.73
C ARG A 361 -13.02 24.44 -8.16
N ARG A 362 -14.01 24.76 -9.03
CA ARG A 362 -13.95 24.40 -10.45
C ARG A 362 -12.81 25.15 -11.17
N ALA A 363 -12.63 26.43 -10.89
CA ALA A 363 -11.49 27.20 -11.41
C ALA A 363 -10.15 26.58 -10.99
N MET A 364 -10.02 26.17 -9.72
CA MET A 364 -8.82 25.50 -9.23
C MET A 364 -8.49 24.22 -10.05
N ALA A 365 -9.50 23.44 -10.43
CA ALA A 365 -9.29 22.25 -11.25
C ALA A 365 -8.85 22.60 -12.69
N LEU A 366 -9.39 23.67 -13.27
CA LEU A 366 -9.02 24.13 -14.63
C LEU A 366 -7.61 24.73 -14.70
N ILE A 367 -7.08 25.26 -13.58
CA ILE A 367 -5.71 25.79 -13.49
C ILE A 367 -4.68 24.67 -13.41
N MET A 368 -5.03 23.50 -12.87
CA MET A 368 -4.10 22.42 -12.58
C MET A 368 -3.49 21.84 -13.86
N PRO A 369 -2.16 21.94 -14.09
CA PRO A 369 -1.51 21.49 -15.32
C PRO A 369 -1.17 19.99 -15.23
N VAL A 370 -2.19 19.12 -15.21
CA VAL A 370 -2.04 17.68 -14.95
C VAL A 370 -1.09 17.00 -15.91
N ASP A 371 -1.17 17.31 -17.22
CA ASP A 371 -0.30 16.69 -18.23
C ASP A 371 1.18 17.08 -18.05
N GLU A 372 1.46 18.33 -17.72
CA GLU A 372 2.81 18.81 -17.39
C GLU A 372 3.33 18.12 -16.12
N ILE A 373 2.51 18.02 -15.09
CA ILE A 373 2.85 17.30 -13.85
C ILE A 373 3.21 15.85 -14.15
N ILE A 374 2.40 15.15 -14.94
CA ILE A 374 2.69 13.77 -15.34
C ILE A 374 4.02 13.68 -16.12
N ALA A 375 4.24 14.57 -17.06
CA ALA A 375 5.47 14.59 -17.86
C ALA A 375 6.72 14.85 -17.00
N VAL A 376 6.67 15.84 -16.11
CA VAL A 376 7.82 16.27 -15.32
C VAL A 376 8.07 15.36 -14.11
N ILE A 377 7.03 15.14 -13.29
CA ILE A 377 7.16 14.43 -12.01
C ILE A 377 7.26 12.91 -12.21
N THR A 378 6.39 12.35 -13.04
CA THR A 378 6.33 10.89 -13.23
C THR A 378 7.07 10.41 -14.49
N LYS A 379 7.71 11.33 -15.24
CA LYS A 379 8.36 11.04 -16.51
C LYS A 379 7.42 10.34 -17.51
N GLY A 380 6.15 10.76 -17.54
CA GLY A 380 5.12 10.16 -18.36
C GLY A 380 4.66 8.77 -17.91
N LYS A 381 4.98 8.37 -16.66
CA LYS A 381 4.64 7.05 -16.10
C LYS A 381 3.50 7.14 -15.08
N ALA A 382 2.44 7.86 -15.42
CA ALA A 382 1.18 7.95 -14.69
C ALA A 382 0.05 8.26 -15.70
N TYR A 383 -1.19 8.16 -15.26
CA TYR A 383 -2.37 8.45 -16.08
C TYR A 383 -3.22 9.53 -15.41
N PRO A 384 -3.74 10.50 -16.16
CA PRO A 384 -4.69 11.47 -15.63
C PRO A 384 -6.00 10.78 -15.21
N ILE A 385 -6.67 11.33 -14.21
CA ILE A 385 -7.92 10.78 -13.67
C ILE A 385 -8.99 11.85 -13.54
N SER A 386 -10.27 11.42 -13.63
CA SER A 386 -11.45 12.28 -13.54
C SER A 386 -12.19 12.19 -12.20
N GLY A 387 -11.88 11.20 -11.36
CA GLY A 387 -12.59 10.97 -10.11
C GLY A 387 -11.88 9.99 -9.19
N PHE A 388 -12.55 9.59 -8.13
CA PHE A 388 -12.00 8.74 -7.07
C PHE A 388 -12.10 7.23 -7.37
N ILE A 389 -12.93 6.82 -8.34
CA ILE A 389 -13.00 5.43 -8.82
C ILE A 389 -12.17 5.33 -10.10
N LEU A 390 -11.19 4.44 -10.09
CA LEU A 390 -10.20 4.32 -11.16
C LEU A 390 -10.57 3.26 -12.21
N PRO A 391 -10.06 3.38 -13.45
CA PRO A 391 -10.24 2.35 -14.46
C PRO A 391 -9.80 0.97 -13.98
N GLY A 392 -10.68 -0.02 -14.08
CA GLY A 392 -10.48 -1.40 -13.63
C GLY A 392 -11.13 -1.72 -12.28
N GLN A 393 -11.63 -0.74 -11.54
CA GLN A 393 -12.50 -0.97 -10.38
C GLN A 393 -13.94 -1.25 -10.83
N ALA A 394 -14.69 -2.01 -10.03
CA ALA A 394 -16.04 -2.50 -10.39
C ALA A 394 -17.03 -1.37 -10.69
N ASP A 395 -16.96 -0.29 -9.93
CA ASP A 395 -17.90 0.84 -10.00
C ASP A 395 -17.41 2.00 -10.88
N TYR A 396 -16.32 1.80 -11.65
CA TYR A 396 -15.79 2.84 -12.53
C TYR A 396 -16.81 3.31 -13.57
N ASP A 397 -16.96 4.63 -13.69
CA ASP A 397 -17.77 5.27 -14.74
C ASP A 397 -16.88 5.75 -15.90
N PRO A 398 -16.94 5.08 -17.08
CA PRO A 398 -16.15 5.48 -18.25
C PRO A 398 -16.63 6.78 -18.89
N ASN A 399 -17.81 7.30 -18.52
CA ASN A 399 -18.36 8.53 -19.08
C ASN A 399 -17.87 9.79 -18.33
N GLN A 400 -17.27 9.62 -17.15
CA GLN A 400 -16.65 10.72 -16.43
C GLN A 400 -15.46 11.28 -17.21
N LYS A 401 -15.51 12.59 -17.51
CA LYS A 401 -14.44 13.28 -18.23
C LYS A 401 -13.65 14.17 -17.27
N GLN A 402 -12.32 14.10 -17.35
CA GLN A 402 -11.45 15.03 -16.66
C GLN A 402 -11.70 16.46 -17.18
N LEU A 403 -11.69 17.43 -16.25
CA LEU A 403 -11.67 18.84 -16.62
C LEU A 403 -10.34 19.14 -17.33
N GLN A 404 -10.45 19.68 -18.53
CA GLN A 404 -9.27 20.07 -19.31
C GLN A 404 -8.67 21.35 -18.74
N HIS A 405 -7.35 21.47 -18.79
CA HIS A 405 -6.65 22.70 -18.40
C HIS A 405 -7.10 23.86 -19.29
N ASP A 406 -7.69 24.89 -18.66
CA ASP A 406 -8.23 26.08 -19.34
C ASP A 406 -8.11 27.32 -18.44
N LEU A 407 -7.05 28.09 -18.63
CA LEU A 407 -6.75 29.27 -17.82
C LEU A 407 -7.75 30.42 -18.07
N GLU A 408 -8.29 30.55 -19.28
CA GLU A 408 -9.23 31.63 -19.58
C GLU A 408 -10.59 31.37 -18.92
N GLN A 409 -11.07 30.13 -18.99
CA GLN A 409 -12.29 29.75 -18.26
C GLN A 409 -12.08 29.87 -16.75
N ALA A 410 -10.91 29.48 -16.23
CA ALA A 410 -10.59 29.62 -14.81
C ALA A 410 -10.61 31.08 -14.34
N LYS A 411 -9.99 31.99 -15.09
CA LYS A 411 -9.98 33.44 -14.81
C LYS A 411 -11.40 34.01 -14.80
N SER A 412 -12.25 33.61 -15.76
CA SER A 412 -13.65 34.02 -15.80
C SER A 412 -14.41 33.59 -14.55
N LEU A 413 -14.31 32.28 -14.17
CA LEU A 413 -14.98 31.75 -12.98
C LEU A 413 -14.50 32.44 -11.69
N LEU A 414 -13.22 32.75 -11.58
CA LEU A 414 -12.68 33.50 -10.44
C LEU A 414 -13.23 34.93 -10.38
N THR A 415 -13.30 35.59 -11.52
CA THR A 415 -13.87 36.95 -11.63
C THR A 415 -15.36 36.96 -11.27
N ASP A 416 -16.14 36.00 -11.80
CA ASP A 416 -17.56 35.82 -11.51
C ASP A 416 -17.80 35.49 -10.02
N ALA A 417 -16.85 34.82 -9.37
CA ALA A 417 -16.86 34.56 -7.94
C ALA A 417 -16.41 35.75 -7.10
N GLY A 418 -16.07 36.88 -7.73
CA GLY A 418 -15.69 38.16 -7.08
C GLY A 418 -14.21 38.24 -6.70
N TRP A 419 -13.35 37.39 -7.25
CA TRP A 419 -11.91 37.43 -7.08
C TRP A 419 -11.26 38.18 -8.25
N THR A 420 -10.81 39.44 -8.03
CA THR A 420 -10.16 40.27 -9.04
C THR A 420 -8.95 40.96 -8.41
N ASP A 421 -7.95 41.30 -9.20
CA ASP A 421 -6.84 42.12 -8.73
C ASP A 421 -7.29 43.58 -8.67
N THR A 422 -7.50 44.13 -7.46
CA THR A 422 -8.05 45.49 -7.27
C THR A 422 -6.97 46.51 -6.91
N ASP A 423 -5.74 46.08 -6.57
CA ASP A 423 -4.65 46.99 -6.20
C ASP A 423 -3.44 46.92 -7.13
N GLY A 424 -3.44 46.03 -8.12
CA GLY A 424 -2.43 45.91 -9.16
C GLY A 424 -1.16 45.18 -8.73
N ASP A 425 -1.24 44.37 -7.67
CA ASP A 425 -0.10 43.59 -7.17
C ASP A 425 0.06 42.21 -7.88
N ASN A 426 -0.79 41.93 -8.86
CA ASN A 426 -0.92 40.67 -9.62
C ASN A 426 -1.47 39.51 -8.78
N ILE A 427 -1.95 39.71 -7.58
CA ILE A 427 -2.70 38.73 -6.79
C ILE A 427 -4.17 39.12 -6.76
N ARG A 428 -5.06 38.19 -7.04
CA ARG A 428 -6.50 38.43 -6.94
C ARG A 428 -6.88 38.65 -5.48
N ASP A 429 -7.80 39.55 -5.26
CA ASP A 429 -8.35 39.85 -3.95
C ASP A 429 -9.88 39.90 -3.97
N LYS A 430 -10.50 39.89 -2.80
CA LYS A 430 -11.93 39.98 -2.60
C LYS A 430 -12.24 40.68 -1.29
N ILE A 431 -13.31 41.47 -1.23
CA ILE A 431 -13.82 42.02 0.03
C ILE A 431 -14.61 40.94 0.76
N ILE A 432 -14.13 40.52 1.92
CA ILE A 432 -14.77 39.55 2.83
C ILE A 432 -14.90 40.25 4.20
N ASP A 433 -16.11 40.30 4.73
CA ASP A 433 -16.43 40.99 6.01
C ASP A 433 -15.86 42.41 6.08
N GLY A 434 -15.95 43.16 4.97
CA GLY A 434 -15.49 44.55 4.86
C GLY A 434 -13.97 44.72 4.76
N LYS A 435 -13.20 43.64 4.70
CA LYS A 435 -11.73 43.64 4.55
C LYS A 435 -11.33 43.11 3.19
N ARG A 436 -10.32 43.76 2.59
CA ARG A 436 -9.68 43.18 1.39
C ARG A 436 -8.82 42.02 1.77
N VAL A 437 -9.10 40.88 1.16
CA VAL A 437 -8.41 39.59 1.40
C VAL A 437 -7.76 39.14 0.11
N PRO A 438 -6.43 38.97 0.05
CA PRO A 438 -5.78 38.43 -1.13
C PRO A 438 -6.08 36.91 -1.28
N PHE A 439 -6.12 36.44 -2.50
CA PHE A 439 -6.25 34.99 -2.77
C PHE A 439 -4.90 34.30 -2.54
N SER A 440 -4.58 34.13 -1.27
CA SER A 440 -3.30 33.60 -0.78
C SER A 440 -3.58 32.53 0.28
N PHE A 441 -3.42 31.26 -0.07
CA PHE A 441 -3.79 30.12 0.80
C PHE A 441 -2.62 29.16 1.07
N SER A 442 -2.70 28.41 2.17
CA SER A 442 -1.73 27.38 2.51
C SER A 442 -2.03 26.06 1.77
N LEU A 443 -1.00 25.43 1.20
CA LEU A 443 -1.06 24.08 0.66
C LEU A 443 -0.21 23.16 1.53
N SER A 444 -0.88 22.36 2.37
CA SER A 444 -0.21 21.38 3.24
C SER A 444 0.12 20.11 2.45
N TYR A 445 1.31 19.56 2.65
CA TYR A 445 1.75 18.34 1.98
C TYR A 445 2.77 17.56 2.82
N MET A 446 2.84 16.24 2.63
CA MET A 446 3.88 15.41 3.24
C MET A 446 5.21 15.63 2.54
N ILE A 447 6.29 15.89 3.32
CA ILE A 447 7.62 16.16 2.80
C ILE A 447 8.21 14.93 2.11
N SER A 448 8.57 15.08 0.85
CA SER A 448 9.43 14.17 0.11
C SER A 448 10.06 14.93 -1.06
N PRO A 449 11.16 14.43 -1.66
CA PRO A 449 11.74 15.08 -2.85
C PRO A 449 10.73 15.26 -3.98
N VAL A 450 9.89 14.27 -4.23
CA VAL A 450 8.89 14.29 -5.31
C VAL A 450 7.75 15.26 -5.02
N THR A 451 7.25 15.31 -3.78
CA THR A 451 6.16 16.23 -3.42
C THR A 451 6.61 17.68 -3.42
N GLY A 452 7.86 17.97 -3.06
CA GLY A 452 8.42 19.31 -3.13
C GLY A 452 8.46 19.85 -4.57
N GLU A 453 8.93 19.05 -5.54
CA GLU A 453 8.92 19.40 -6.97
C GLU A 453 7.48 19.58 -7.49
N LEU A 454 6.57 18.69 -7.13
CA LEU A 454 5.15 18.76 -7.52
C LEU A 454 4.50 20.07 -7.02
N VAL A 455 4.68 20.40 -5.74
CA VAL A 455 4.13 21.62 -5.14
C VAL A 455 4.68 22.88 -5.80
N GLN A 456 5.94 22.88 -6.23
CA GLN A 456 6.52 24.03 -6.94
C GLN A 456 5.87 24.23 -8.32
N LEU A 457 5.59 23.15 -9.07
CA LEU A 457 4.87 23.25 -10.34
C LEU A 457 3.44 23.79 -10.13
N ILE A 458 2.74 23.27 -9.13
CA ILE A 458 1.38 23.72 -8.77
C ILE A 458 1.44 25.21 -8.42
N LYS A 459 2.34 25.63 -7.54
CA LYS A 459 2.51 27.04 -7.14
C LYS A 459 2.69 27.96 -8.34
N ASN A 460 3.55 27.60 -9.29
CA ASN A 460 3.82 28.41 -10.47
C ASN A 460 2.58 28.53 -11.37
N ALA A 461 1.83 27.44 -11.57
CA ALA A 461 0.60 27.45 -12.37
C ALA A 461 -0.46 28.35 -11.75
N TYR A 462 -0.67 28.30 -10.45
CA TYR A 462 -1.66 29.13 -9.78
C TYR A 462 -1.26 30.61 -9.72
N TYR A 463 0.03 30.88 -9.54
CA TYR A 463 0.54 32.24 -9.57
C TYR A 463 0.30 32.93 -10.93
N SER A 464 0.33 32.20 -12.04
CA SER A 464 0.09 32.74 -13.40
C SER A 464 -1.34 33.31 -13.60
N VAL A 465 -2.25 32.98 -12.71
CA VAL A 465 -3.64 33.49 -12.75
C VAL A 465 -3.97 34.39 -11.54
N GLY A 466 -2.96 34.82 -10.78
CA GLY A 466 -3.10 35.71 -9.65
C GLY A 466 -3.51 35.04 -8.34
N ILE A 467 -3.10 33.77 -8.11
CA ILE A 467 -3.33 33.05 -6.85
C ILE A 467 -1.99 32.70 -6.23
N GLU A 468 -1.77 33.12 -5.00
CA GLU A 468 -0.58 32.79 -4.24
C GLU A 468 -0.79 31.49 -3.45
N ILE A 469 0.13 30.53 -3.59
CA ILE A 469 0.19 29.34 -2.73
C ILE A 469 1.36 29.48 -1.77
N LYS A 470 1.09 29.27 -0.48
CA LYS A 470 2.07 29.16 0.61
C LYS A 470 2.30 27.67 0.92
N PRO A 471 3.40 27.07 0.43
CA PRO A 471 3.68 25.68 0.69
C PRO A 471 3.93 25.40 2.17
N GLU A 472 3.27 24.39 2.74
CA GLU A 472 3.42 23.94 4.12
C GLU A 472 3.80 22.46 4.13
N GLY A 473 5.12 22.19 4.13
CA GLY A 473 5.65 20.83 4.20
C GLY A 473 5.62 20.28 5.62
N LEU A 474 5.03 19.11 5.81
CA LEU A 474 4.81 18.49 7.11
C LEU A 474 5.32 17.04 7.13
N GLU A 475 5.78 16.57 8.28
CA GLU A 475 6.01 15.16 8.54
C GLU A 475 4.67 14.40 8.62
N PHE A 476 4.72 13.08 8.41
CA PHE A 476 3.52 12.22 8.29
C PHE A 476 2.51 12.43 9.42
N SER A 477 2.95 12.37 10.67
CA SER A 477 2.04 12.49 11.83
C SER A 477 1.40 13.87 11.91
N ALA A 478 2.18 14.95 11.71
CA ALA A 478 1.69 16.32 11.74
C ALA A 478 0.70 16.60 10.59
N PHE A 479 0.95 16.03 9.40
CA PHE A 479 0.06 16.16 8.26
C PHE A 479 -1.32 15.57 8.56
N TYR A 480 -1.38 14.35 9.11
CA TYR A 480 -2.67 13.72 9.43
C TYR A 480 -3.34 14.35 10.65
N GLU A 481 -2.59 14.78 11.66
CA GLU A 481 -3.15 15.54 12.77
C GLU A 481 -3.85 16.82 12.27
N GLN A 482 -3.20 17.56 11.38
CA GLN A 482 -3.77 18.76 10.77
C GLN A 482 -5.01 18.42 9.91
N ALA A 483 -4.96 17.33 9.13
CA ALA A 483 -6.07 16.89 8.28
C ALA A 483 -7.30 16.48 9.11
N TYR A 484 -7.14 15.68 10.17
CA TYR A 484 -8.22 15.27 11.06
C TYR A 484 -8.78 16.44 11.89
N ALA A 485 -7.93 17.43 12.22
CA ALA A 485 -8.37 18.65 12.88
C ALA A 485 -8.96 19.69 11.91
N HIS A 486 -8.98 19.40 10.58
CA HIS A 486 -9.46 20.29 9.50
C HIS A 486 -8.77 21.66 9.46
N LYS A 487 -7.54 21.78 9.96
CA LYS A 487 -6.78 23.03 10.12
C LYS A 487 -5.90 23.37 8.92
N PHE A 488 -6.43 23.29 7.73
CA PHE A 488 -5.75 23.59 6.46
C PHE A 488 -6.68 24.37 5.52
N ASP A 489 -6.12 25.07 4.53
CA ASP A 489 -6.89 25.66 3.43
C ASP A 489 -7.01 24.63 2.27
N ALA A 490 -5.88 24.12 1.79
CA ALA A 490 -5.81 23.01 0.86
C ALA A 490 -4.74 21.99 1.28
N MET A 491 -4.89 20.73 0.85
CA MET A 491 -3.94 19.68 1.15
C MET A 491 -3.63 18.84 -0.10
N LEU A 492 -2.37 18.45 -0.30
CA LEU A 492 -1.95 17.51 -1.31
C LEU A 492 -1.91 16.11 -0.71
N GLY A 493 -2.84 15.26 -1.11
CA GLY A 493 -3.01 13.92 -0.56
C GLY A 493 -2.97 12.83 -1.62
N ALA A 494 -2.96 11.58 -1.16
CA ALA A 494 -3.11 10.41 -2.01
C ALA A 494 -3.98 9.37 -1.32
N TRP A 495 -4.82 8.69 -2.10
CA TRP A 495 -5.57 7.52 -1.65
C TRP A 495 -5.08 6.26 -2.35
N SER A 496 -5.18 5.15 -1.67
CA SER A 496 -4.89 3.84 -2.22
C SER A 496 -6.09 2.93 -2.00
N SER A 497 -6.46 2.23 -3.04
CA SER A 497 -7.61 1.34 -3.10
C SER A 497 -7.24 0.00 -3.72
N SER A 498 -8.23 -0.83 -4.06
CA SER A 498 -8.11 -2.13 -4.71
C SER A 498 -9.11 -2.26 -5.85
N THR A 499 -9.16 -3.42 -6.50
CA THR A 499 -10.21 -3.75 -7.49
C THR A 499 -11.59 -3.91 -6.88
N GLN A 500 -11.67 -4.11 -5.55
CA GLN A 500 -12.93 -4.32 -4.86
C GLN A 500 -13.83 -3.08 -4.92
N PRO A 501 -15.17 -3.25 -4.87
CA PRO A 501 -16.09 -2.16 -4.72
C PRO A 501 -15.77 -1.33 -3.47
N GLU A 502 -15.78 -0.01 -3.58
CA GLU A 502 -15.45 0.89 -2.47
C GLU A 502 -16.68 1.29 -1.66
N ASP A 503 -16.50 1.45 -0.35
CA ASP A 503 -17.44 2.16 0.50
C ASP A 503 -17.13 3.66 0.47
N PRO A 504 -17.99 4.49 -0.13
CA PRO A 504 -17.74 5.93 -0.22
C PRO A 504 -17.97 6.67 1.10
N ARG A 505 -18.55 6.03 2.13
CA ARG A 505 -18.95 6.67 3.39
C ARG A 505 -17.78 7.37 4.09
N GLN A 506 -16.65 6.69 4.23
CA GLN A 506 -15.53 7.20 5.02
C GLN A 506 -14.98 8.54 4.49
N ILE A 507 -15.01 8.75 3.17
CA ILE A 507 -14.43 9.93 2.52
C ILE A 507 -15.51 10.94 2.11
N TRP A 508 -16.70 10.47 1.71
CA TRP A 508 -17.70 11.30 1.03
C TRP A 508 -19.00 11.53 1.80
N HIS A 509 -19.25 10.80 2.91
CA HIS A 509 -20.42 11.03 3.74
C HIS A 509 -20.20 12.22 4.68
N SER A 510 -21.21 13.08 4.86
CA SER A 510 -21.08 14.29 5.66
C SER A 510 -20.77 14.03 7.15
N GLU A 511 -21.27 12.93 7.73
CA GLU A 511 -20.92 12.50 9.10
C GLU A 511 -19.43 12.24 9.30
N SER A 512 -18.76 11.78 8.23
CA SER A 512 -17.33 11.44 8.28
C SER A 512 -16.40 12.64 8.44
N TRP A 513 -16.97 13.86 8.45
CA TRP A 513 -16.31 15.07 8.88
C TRP A 513 -16.07 15.14 10.39
N SER A 514 -17.01 14.64 11.21
CA SER A 514 -16.98 14.85 12.67
C SER A 514 -16.84 13.58 13.50
N ASN A 515 -16.96 12.39 12.89
CA ASN A 515 -16.94 11.10 13.61
C ASN A 515 -15.60 10.35 13.52
N GLY A 516 -14.50 11.05 13.12
CA GLY A 516 -13.19 10.43 12.92
C GLY A 516 -13.00 9.74 11.56
N GLY A 517 -13.91 9.98 10.60
CA GLY A 517 -13.74 9.54 9.21
C GLY A 517 -12.70 10.37 8.46
N SER A 518 -12.54 10.09 7.17
CA SER A 518 -11.52 10.72 6.32
C SER A 518 -12.11 11.77 5.36
N ASN A 519 -13.27 12.30 5.68
CA ASN A 519 -13.85 13.44 4.95
C ASN A 519 -13.14 14.74 5.35
N PHE A 520 -11.88 14.89 4.99
CA PHE A 520 -11.05 16.03 5.41
C PHE A 520 -11.52 17.38 4.86
N VAL A 521 -12.23 17.38 3.73
CA VAL A 521 -12.60 18.60 3.00
C VAL A 521 -14.01 19.13 3.29
N GLY A 522 -14.82 18.36 4.06
CA GLY A 522 -16.17 18.77 4.43
C GLY A 522 -17.21 18.63 3.30
N PHE A 523 -17.00 17.71 2.38
CA PHE A 523 -17.97 17.35 1.34
C PHE A 523 -19.23 16.70 1.95
N GLY A 524 -20.34 16.78 1.22
CA GLY A 524 -21.56 16.03 1.49
C GLY A 524 -22.71 16.90 2.00
N ASN A 525 -23.90 16.43 1.68
CA ASN A 525 -25.19 16.95 2.09
C ASN A 525 -26.21 15.82 2.20
N ALA A 526 -27.42 16.08 2.66
CA ALA A 526 -28.45 15.06 2.86
C ALA A 526 -28.75 14.22 1.60
N TYR A 527 -28.63 14.81 0.39
CA TYR A 527 -28.86 14.07 -0.85
C TYR A 527 -27.70 13.10 -1.16
N SER A 528 -26.46 13.59 -1.15
CA SER A 528 -25.29 12.71 -1.37
C SER A 528 -25.19 11.61 -0.30
N ASP A 529 -25.53 11.93 0.94
CA ASP A 529 -25.53 10.96 2.05
C ASP A 529 -26.57 9.86 1.81
N SER A 530 -27.78 10.20 1.37
CA SER A 530 -28.82 9.23 1.04
C SER A 530 -28.42 8.27 -0.09
N LEU A 531 -27.69 8.76 -1.09
CA LEU A 531 -27.16 7.92 -2.17
C LEU A 531 -26.06 6.97 -1.66
N ILE A 532 -25.19 7.45 -0.80
CA ILE A 532 -24.14 6.63 -0.17
C ILE A 532 -24.76 5.51 0.66
N GLU A 533 -25.80 5.81 1.47
CA GLU A 533 -26.52 4.81 2.26
C GLU A 533 -27.23 3.79 1.37
N ALA A 534 -27.87 4.25 0.28
CA ALA A 534 -28.51 3.38 -0.68
C ALA A 534 -27.50 2.46 -1.37
N ALA A 535 -26.34 2.99 -1.82
CA ALA A 535 -25.28 2.21 -2.43
C ALA A 535 -24.70 1.16 -1.48
N ASN A 536 -24.53 1.51 -0.20
CA ASN A 536 -23.99 0.61 0.82
C ASN A 536 -24.95 -0.53 1.21
N SER A 537 -26.25 -0.32 1.11
CA SER A 537 -27.26 -1.35 1.40
C SER A 537 -27.71 -2.15 0.17
N GLU A 538 -27.35 -1.74 -1.04
CA GLU A 538 -27.75 -2.40 -2.29
C GLU A 538 -26.86 -3.63 -2.57
N LEU A 539 -27.46 -4.81 -2.58
CA LEU A 539 -26.79 -6.09 -2.81
C LEU A 539 -26.70 -6.47 -4.30
N ASN A 540 -27.50 -5.84 -5.17
CA ASN A 540 -27.42 -6.06 -6.61
C ASN A 540 -26.30 -5.21 -7.19
N PRO A 541 -25.22 -5.82 -7.76
CA PRO A 541 -24.06 -5.06 -8.23
C PRO A 541 -24.37 -4.05 -9.32
N ALA A 542 -25.32 -4.36 -10.22
CA ALA A 542 -25.68 -3.45 -11.31
C ALA A 542 -26.43 -2.20 -10.80
N LYS A 543 -27.35 -2.38 -9.85
CA LYS A 543 -28.05 -1.24 -9.22
C LYS A 543 -27.10 -0.41 -8.37
N ARG A 544 -26.23 -1.07 -7.60
CA ARG A 544 -25.21 -0.38 -6.81
C ARG A 544 -24.30 0.46 -7.70
N LYS A 545 -23.87 -0.09 -8.83
CA LYS A 545 -23.03 0.63 -9.80
C LYS A 545 -23.69 1.91 -10.30
N MET A 546 -25.00 1.90 -10.56
CA MET A 546 -25.73 3.12 -10.96
C MET A 546 -25.71 4.19 -9.88
N LEU A 547 -25.92 3.81 -8.60
CA LEU A 547 -25.83 4.73 -7.47
C LEU A 547 -24.41 5.29 -7.32
N MET A 548 -23.40 4.45 -7.48
CA MET A 548 -21.99 4.87 -7.42
C MET A 548 -21.61 5.82 -8.56
N HIS A 549 -22.16 5.65 -9.77
CA HIS A 549 -21.98 6.60 -10.85
C HIS A 549 -22.58 7.96 -10.50
N GLU A 550 -23.77 8.00 -9.90
CA GLU A 550 -24.40 9.25 -9.48
C GLU A 550 -23.56 9.97 -8.40
N ILE A 551 -23.04 9.24 -7.42
CA ILE A 551 -22.13 9.80 -6.42
C ILE A 551 -20.87 10.36 -7.09
N GLN A 552 -20.28 9.65 -8.05
CA GLN A 552 -19.11 10.13 -8.79
C GLN A 552 -19.40 11.43 -9.55
N HIS A 553 -20.57 11.55 -10.16
CA HIS A 553 -21.00 12.78 -10.85
C HIS A 553 -21.15 13.95 -9.89
N ILE A 554 -21.74 13.73 -8.70
CA ILE A 554 -21.88 14.78 -7.69
C ILE A 554 -20.51 15.23 -7.20
N VAL A 555 -19.58 14.30 -6.90
CA VAL A 555 -18.22 14.64 -6.49
C VAL A 555 -17.49 15.43 -7.57
N GLN A 556 -17.65 15.05 -8.85
CA GLN A 556 -17.06 15.76 -9.96
C GLN A 556 -17.66 17.17 -10.13
N ASP A 557 -18.95 17.31 -9.94
CA ASP A 557 -19.66 18.58 -10.06
C ASP A 557 -19.30 19.56 -8.93
N GLU A 558 -19.26 19.07 -7.70
CA GLU A 558 -18.91 19.86 -6.53
C GLU A 558 -17.41 20.15 -6.41
N GLN A 559 -16.57 19.37 -7.07
CA GLN A 559 -15.11 19.54 -7.14
C GLN A 559 -14.45 19.73 -5.76
N PRO A 560 -14.69 18.85 -4.77
CA PRO A 560 -14.03 18.94 -3.46
C PRO A 560 -12.52 18.63 -3.55
N TYR A 561 -12.14 17.82 -4.54
CA TYR A 561 -10.77 17.50 -4.91
C TYR A 561 -10.47 17.97 -6.33
N VAL A 562 -9.27 18.48 -6.55
CA VAL A 562 -8.65 18.50 -7.87
C VAL A 562 -7.94 17.16 -8.05
N PHE A 563 -8.50 16.30 -8.88
CA PHE A 563 -7.90 15.00 -9.19
C PHE A 563 -6.72 15.18 -10.15
N LEU A 564 -5.56 14.63 -9.80
CA LEU A 564 -4.34 14.77 -10.59
C LEU A 564 -4.08 13.53 -11.46
N PHE A 565 -3.55 12.50 -10.85
CA PHE A 565 -3.15 11.31 -11.61
C PHE A 565 -3.22 10.03 -10.78
N ASN A 566 -3.40 8.92 -11.51
CA ASN A 566 -3.19 7.57 -11.01
C ASN A 566 -1.71 7.22 -11.14
N ALA A 567 -1.06 6.95 -10.01
CA ALA A 567 0.32 6.51 -9.98
C ALA A 567 0.46 5.08 -10.54
N THR A 568 1.56 4.80 -11.24
CA THR A 568 1.90 3.45 -11.68
C THR A 568 3.03 2.86 -10.85
N ARG A 569 3.07 1.54 -10.74
CA ARG A 569 4.23 0.82 -10.21
C ARG A 569 5.18 0.48 -11.33
N LYS A 570 6.46 0.57 -11.06
CA LYS A 570 7.55 0.25 -11.96
C LYS A 570 8.22 -1.01 -11.47
N TYR A 571 8.35 -2.00 -12.34
CA TYR A 571 8.81 -3.33 -11.95
C TYR A 571 9.95 -3.85 -12.82
N ALA A 572 10.66 -4.83 -12.28
CA ALA A 572 11.52 -5.73 -13.02
C ALA A 572 11.29 -7.17 -12.54
N LEU A 573 11.16 -8.12 -13.47
CA LEU A 573 11.05 -9.55 -13.24
C LEU A 573 12.08 -10.26 -14.10
N HIS A 574 12.90 -11.13 -13.48
CA HIS A 574 13.95 -11.87 -14.18
C HIS A 574 13.36 -12.88 -15.17
N LYS A 575 13.89 -12.90 -16.40
CA LYS A 575 13.39 -13.71 -17.52
C LYS A 575 13.63 -15.23 -17.37
N ARG A 576 14.31 -15.65 -16.31
CA ARG A 576 14.48 -17.07 -16.01
C ARG A 576 13.19 -17.79 -15.62
N PHE A 577 12.15 -17.03 -15.26
CA PHE A 577 10.83 -17.56 -14.98
C PHE A 577 9.98 -17.56 -16.25
N GLY A 578 9.27 -18.66 -16.48
CA GLY A 578 8.44 -18.83 -17.68
C GLY A 578 7.12 -18.07 -17.65
N ASN A 579 6.65 -17.71 -16.45
CA ASN A 579 5.41 -16.96 -16.23
C ASN A 579 5.75 -15.51 -15.86
N ASP A 580 5.56 -14.60 -16.79
CA ASP A 580 5.85 -13.16 -16.67
C ASP A 580 4.62 -12.31 -16.39
N THR A 581 3.49 -12.93 -16.06
CA THR A 581 2.23 -12.23 -15.82
C THR A 581 2.27 -11.44 -14.53
N LEU A 582 2.09 -10.13 -14.64
CA LEU A 582 1.98 -9.21 -13.51
C LEU A 582 0.57 -8.69 -13.38
N TYR A 583 0.10 -8.65 -12.15
CA TYR A 583 -1.25 -8.24 -11.80
C TYR A 583 -1.25 -6.82 -11.21
N ARG A 584 -2.38 -6.13 -11.29
CA ARG A 584 -2.56 -4.79 -10.70
C ARG A 584 -2.59 -4.84 -9.18
N GLU A 585 -3.21 -5.89 -8.63
CA GLU A 585 -3.29 -6.10 -7.19
C GLU A 585 -1.95 -6.55 -6.61
N ARG A 586 -1.65 -6.09 -5.39
CA ARG A 586 -0.49 -6.58 -4.63
C ARG A 586 -0.69 -8.04 -4.22
N PRO A 587 0.38 -8.83 -4.23
CA PRO A 587 1.80 -8.49 -4.45
C PRO A 587 2.24 -8.43 -5.92
N HIS A 588 1.34 -8.33 -6.87
CA HIS A 588 1.56 -8.26 -8.31
C HIS A 588 1.91 -9.59 -8.97
N ILE A 589 2.26 -10.61 -8.22
CA ILE A 589 2.60 -11.94 -8.71
C ILE A 589 2.38 -12.98 -7.60
N TRP A 590 2.03 -14.20 -7.98
CA TRP A 590 2.04 -15.35 -7.07
C TRP A 590 3.46 -15.91 -7.02
N PHE A 591 4.22 -15.65 -5.95
CA PHE A 591 5.63 -16.07 -5.84
C PHE A 591 5.79 -17.59 -5.92
N GLY A 592 4.86 -18.34 -5.33
CA GLY A 592 4.84 -19.80 -5.40
C GLY A 592 4.58 -20.35 -6.80
N ALA A 593 3.99 -19.57 -7.70
CA ALA A 593 3.73 -19.97 -9.09
C ALA A 593 4.92 -19.72 -10.02
N LEU A 594 5.97 -19.02 -9.58
CA LEU A 594 7.16 -18.80 -10.38
C LEU A 594 7.88 -20.12 -10.65
N ASN A 595 8.14 -20.41 -11.93
CA ASN A 595 8.72 -21.67 -12.37
C ASN A 595 9.90 -21.43 -13.32
N THR A 596 11.03 -22.06 -13.04
CA THR A 596 12.25 -22.00 -13.87
C THR A 596 12.31 -23.11 -14.94
N ASP A 597 11.44 -24.11 -14.88
CA ASP A 597 11.51 -25.32 -15.70
C ASP A 597 10.91 -25.18 -17.12
N THR A 598 10.55 -23.97 -17.54
CA THR A 598 9.83 -23.71 -18.82
C THR A 598 10.73 -23.26 -19.97
N LYS A 599 12.06 -23.50 -19.88
CA LYS A 599 12.97 -23.26 -21.01
C LYS A 599 13.61 -24.52 -21.53
#